data_3942d49e3f68001a05f8b36594f08c57
#
_entry.id   3942d49e3f68001a05f8b36594f08c57
#
_cell.length_a   1.000
_cell.length_b   1.000
_cell.length_c   1.000
_cell.angle_alpha   90.00
_cell.angle_beta   90.00
_cell.angle_gamma   90.00
#
_symmetry.space_group_name_H-M   'P 1'
#
loop_
_entity.id
_entity.type
_entity.pdbx_description
1 polymer ?
#
loop_
_entity_poly.entity_id
_entity_poly.type
_entity_poly.pdbx_seq_one_letter_code
_entity_poly.pdbx_strand_id
1 'polypeptide(L)'
;RMNQFDYIMAYYSWDGIHADIKGVDTNFFYLKDADPIFDYYAPLLIANNDELKNHPEKYKKALAAIKQGYLYAAHHPNESAEILVKYAPEINVELAKQSQAYISPQYLDEQGDWGRFDYDRWDRFFNWVYRKGLMNEFTPKSGVTNDYLTQ
;
A
#
# COMPACT_ATOMS: atom_id res chain seq x y z
N ARG A 1 21.42 -22.69 1.50
CA ARG A 1 20.29 -22.39 0.59
C ARG A 1 19.44 -23.65 0.49
N MET A 2 18.28 -23.67 1.12
CA MET A 2 17.30 -24.72 0.86
C MET A 2 16.49 -24.31 -0.37
N ASN A 3 16.60 -25.03 -1.47
CA ASN A 3 15.72 -24.88 -2.64
C ASN A 3 14.32 -25.41 -2.27
N GLN A 4 13.56 -24.62 -1.53
CA GLN A 4 12.23 -25.04 -1.07
C GLN A 4 11.10 -24.45 -1.92
N PHE A 5 11.39 -23.43 -2.75
CA PHE A 5 10.38 -22.73 -3.53
C PHE A 5 10.95 -22.34 -4.89
N ASP A 6 10.14 -22.47 -5.94
CA ASP A 6 10.44 -22.00 -7.29
C ASP A 6 10.12 -20.53 -7.46
N TYR A 7 9.14 -20.01 -6.68
CA TYR A 7 8.74 -18.60 -6.65
C TYR A 7 8.19 -18.22 -5.28
N ILE A 8 8.21 -16.93 -4.98
CA ILE A 8 7.63 -16.33 -3.77
C ILE A 8 6.93 -15.02 -4.14
N MET A 9 5.80 -14.76 -3.49
CA MET A 9 5.17 -13.44 -3.54
C MET A 9 5.90 -12.50 -2.58
N ALA A 10 6.36 -11.36 -3.09
CA ALA A 10 7.13 -10.40 -2.33
C ALA A 10 6.78 -8.96 -2.73
N TYR A 11 7.05 -8.00 -1.87
CA TYR A 11 6.94 -6.58 -2.18
C TYR A 11 8.31 -6.07 -2.64
N TYR A 12 8.42 -5.66 -3.90
CA TYR A 12 9.69 -5.16 -4.43
C TYR A 12 10.24 -4.00 -3.62
N SER A 13 9.35 -3.10 -3.19
CA SER A 13 9.73 -1.94 -2.37
C SER A 13 10.47 -2.28 -1.07
N TRP A 14 10.45 -3.53 -0.62
CA TRP A 14 11.16 -3.99 0.57
C TRP A 14 12.01 -5.23 0.27
N ASP A 15 11.38 -6.34 -0.09
CA ASP A 15 12.06 -7.62 -0.29
C ASP A 15 12.96 -7.61 -1.53
N GLY A 16 12.48 -7.02 -2.63
CA GLY A 16 13.25 -6.89 -3.86
C GLY A 16 14.49 -6.03 -3.65
N ILE A 17 14.30 -4.83 -3.09
CA ILE A 17 15.40 -3.91 -2.77
C ILE A 17 16.39 -4.56 -1.79
N HIS A 18 15.91 -5.33 -0.81
CA HIS A 18 16.78 -6.04 0.11
C HIS A 18 17.61 -7.13 -0.61
N ALA A 19 17.02 -7.85 -1.55
CA ALA A 19 17.74 -8.80 -2.39
C ALA A 19 18.82 -8.11 -3.22
N ASP A 20 18.51 -6.98 -3.83
CA ASP A 20 19.45 -6.17 -4.61
C ASP A 20 20.63 -5.69 -3.76
N ILE A 21 20.37 -5.16 -2.57
CA ILE A 21 21.43 -4.75 -1.61
C ILE A 21 22.32 -5.93 -1.23
N LYS A 22 21.77 -7.14 -1.15
CA LYS A 22 22.52 -8.37 -0.82
C LYS A 22 23.20 -9.00 -2.03
N GLY A 23 23.06 -8.44 -3.21
CA GLY A 23 23.61 -8.99 -4.45
C GLY A 23 22.99 -10.36 -4.82
N VAL A 24 21.72 -10.57 -4.47
CA VAL A 24 20.98 -11.78 -4.83
C VAL A 24 20.25 -11.52 -6.14
N ASP A 25 20.66 -12.20 -7.19
CA ASP A 25 19.95 -12.15 -8.46
C ASP A 25 18.55 -12.73 -8.32
N THR A 26 17.54 -11.93 -8.69
CA THR A 26 16.14 -12.32 -8.67
C THR A 26 15.52 -12.12 -10.05
N ASN A 27 14.63 -13.03 -10.43
CA ASN A 27 13.81 -12.87 -11.63
C ASN A 27 12.46 -12.30 -11.20
N PHE A 28 12.37 -10.97 -11.12
CA PHE A 28 11.21 -10.26 -10.60
C PHE A 28 10.29 -9.77 -11.71
N PHE A 29 8.98 -9.84 -11.48
CA PHE A 29 7.95 -9.23 -12.33
C PHE A 29 6.76 -8.76 -11.48
N TYR A 30 6.05 -7.73 -11.93
CA TYR A 30 4.82 -7.29 -11.27
C TYR A 30 3.62 -8.10 -11.76
N LEU A 31 2.79 -8.56 -10.82
CA LEU A 31 1.56 -9.29 -11.18
C LEU A 31 0.64 -8.47 -12.08
N LYS A 32 0.56 -7.14 -11.87
CA LYS A 32 -0.24 -6.25 -12.72
C LYS A 32 0.22 -6.17 -14.18
N ASP A 33 1.50 -6.47 -14.46
CA ASP A 33 2.03 -6.50 -15.81
C ASP A 33 1.66 -7.80 -16.53
N ALA A 34 1.46 -8.88 -15.75
CA ALA A 34 0.96 -10.16 -16.27
C ALA A 34 -0.54 -10.12 -16.56
N ASP A 35 -1.33 -9.51 -15.68
CA ASP A 35 -2.76 -9.26 -15.88
C ASP A 35 -3.18 -8.00 -15.10
N PRO A 36 -3.77 -6.99 -15.77
CA PRO A 36 -4.24 -5.75 -15.14
C PRO A 36 -5.25 -5.94 -14.00
N ILE A 37 -5.88 -7.13 -13.89
CA ILE A 37 -6.76 -7.45 -12.77
C ILE A 37 -6.03 -7.39 -11.43
N PHE A 38 -4.73 -7.64 -11.41
CA PHE A 38 -3.89 -7.61 -10.21
C PHE A 38 -3.39 -6.21 -9.84
N ASP A 39 -3.84 -5.18 -10.53
CA ASP A 39 -3.68 -3.79 -10.09
C ASP A 39 -4.76 -3.44 -9.06
N TYR A 40 -4.62 -3.96 -7.85
CA TYR A 40 -5.54 -3.76 -6.73
C TYR A 40 -4.88 -2.98 -5.60
N TYR A 41 -5.70 -2.46 -4.67
CA TYR A 41 -5.21 -1.70 -3.52
C TYR A 41 -4.67 -2.61 -2.42
N ALA A 42 -3.42 -2.38 -2.00
CA ALA A 42 -2.78 -2.95 -0.82
C ALA A 42 -1.54 -2.12 -0.43
N PRO A 43 -1.29 -1.87 0.86
CA PRO A 43 -2.13 -2.16 2.04
C PRO A 43 -3.35 -1.22 2.16
N LEU A 44 -4.23 -1.52 3.12
CA LEU A 44 -5.47 -0.77 3.35
C LEU A 44 -5.57 -0.32 4.81
N LEU A 45 -6.18 0.83 5.04
CA LEU A 45 -6.65 1.22 6.37
C LEU A 45 -8.07 0.68 6.57
N ILE A 46 -8.28 -0.01 7.67
CA ILE A 46 -9.59 -0.58 8.04
C ILE A 46 -10.07 -0.01 9.36
N ALA A 47 -11.38 0.08 9.52
CA ALA A 47 -12.01 0.50 10.76
C ALA A 47 -13.32 -0.27 11.00
N ASN A 48 -13.76 -0.30 12.25
CA ASN A 48 -15.07 -0.84 12.61
C ASN A 48 -16.18 0.10 12.11
N ASN A 49 -17.22 -0.45 11.46
CA ASN A 49 -18.30 0.32 10.87
C ASN A 49 -19.12 1.11 11.90
N ASP A 50 -19.37 0.54 13.08
CA ASP A 50 -20.15 1.22 14.13
C ASP A 50 -19.34 2.37 14.73
N GLU A 51 -18.04 2.18 14.93
CA GLU A 51 -17.13 3.23 15.36
C GLU A 51 -17.05 4.37 14.34
N LEU A 52 -16.96 4.07 13.05
CA LEU A 52 -16.98 5.07 11.99
C LEU A 52 -18.25 5.93 12.03
N LYS A 53 -19.42 5.30 12.20
CA LYS A 53 -20.73 5.98 12.27
C LYS A 53 -20.88 6.82 13.53
N ASN A 54 -20.44 6.28 14.68
CA ASN A 54 -20.61 6.94 15.98
C ASN A 54 -19.59 8.05 16.22
N HIS A 55 -18.40 7.95 15.62
CA HIS A 55 -17.29 8.88 15.84
C HIS A 55 -16.64 9.39 14.55
N PRO A 56 -17.41 9.90 13.57
CA PRO A 56 -16.88 10.24 12.24
C PRO A 56 -15.74 11.28 12.29
N GLU A 57 -15.85 12.27 13.17
CA GLU A 57 -14.85 13.32 13.28
C GLU A 57 -13.50 12.83 13.84
N LYS A 58 -13.50 11.80 14.67
CA LYS A 58 -12.28 11.13 15.14
C LYS A 58 -11.51 10.52 13.96
N TYR A 59 -12.21 9.82 13.07
CA TYR A 59 -11.62 9.16 11.92
C TYR A 59 -11.16 10.16 10.85
N LYS A 60 -11.93 11.23 10.59
CA LYS A 60 -11.50 12.31 9.71
C LYS A 60 -10.20 12.97 10.21
N LYS A 61 -10.11 13.27 11.49
CA LYS A 61 -8.88 13.84 12.10
C LYS A 61 -7.70 12.88 12.02
N ALA A 62 -7.93 11.58 12.26
CA ALA A 62 -6.89 10.56 12.15
C ALA A 62 -6.38 10.44 10.71
N LEU A 63 -7.29 10.36 9.73
CA LEU A 63 -6.93 10.30 8.32
C LEU A 63 -6.21 11.57 7.84
N ALA A 64 -6.63 12.75 8.32
CA ALA A 64 -5.94 14.01 8.02
C ALA A 64 -4.49 14.01 8.53
N ALA A 65 -4.25 13.50 9.74
CA ALA A 65 -2.91 13.39 10.29
C ALA A 65 -2.05 12.36 9.51
N ILE A 66 -2.64 11.22 9.14
CA ILE A 66 -1.98 10.19 8.32
C ILE A 66 -1.65 10.77 6.93
N LYS A 67 -2.60 11.47 6.29
CA LYS A 67 -2.38 12.17 5.00
C LYS A 67 -1.17 13.10 5.07
N GLN A 68 -1.06 13.91 6.13
CA GLN A 68 0.09 14.80 6.32
C GLN A 68 1.41 14.03 6.39
N GLY A 69 1.43 12.88 7.08
CA GLY A 69 2.60 12.01 7.15
C GLY A 69 3.00 11.45 5.79
N TYR A 70 2.04 11.00 4.98
CA TYR A 70 2.31 10.50 3.63
C TYR A 70 2.76 11.60 2.67
N LEU A 71 2.15 12.79 2.72
CA LEU A 71 2.58 13.96 1.95
C LEU A 71 4.01 14.36 2.31
N TYR A 72 4.34 14.37 3.61
CA TYR A 72 5.69 14.64 4.05
C TYR A 72 6.68 13.59 3.50
N ALA A 73 6.36 12.31 3.64
CA ALA A 73 7.19 11.21 3.17
C ALA A 73 7.36 11.20 1.64
N ALA A 74 6.34 11.62 0.88
CA ALA A 74 6.42 11.75 -0.56
C ALA A 74 7.46 12.80 -0.99
N HIS A 75 7.54 13.90 -0.24
CA HIS A 75 8.44 15.01 -0.57
C HIS A 75 9.81 14.96 0.12
N HIS A 76 9.93 14.18 1.21
CA HIS A 76 11.13 14.06 2.04
C HIS A 76 11.53 12.59 2.28
N PRO A 77 11.79 11.79 1.23
CA PRO A 77 11.99 10.34 1.37
C PRO A 77 13.17 9.98 2.27
N ASN A 78 14.30 10.65 2.14
CA ASN A 78 15.50 10.36 2.93
C ASN A 78 15.30 10.66 4.42
N GLU A 79 14.72 11.82 4.74
CA GLU A 79 14.45 12.23 6.12
C GLU A 79 13.40 11.30 6.75
N SER A 80 12.38 10.89 6.00
CA SER A 80 11.37 9.93 6.45
C SER A 80 11.98 8.57 6.78
N ALA A 81 12.93 8.10 5.97
CA ALA A 81 13.68 6.87 6.26
C ALA A 81 14.53 7.00 7.55
N GLU A 82 15.15 8.15 7.77
CA GLU A 82 15.92 8.42 9.00
C GLU A 82 15.02 8.49 10.25
N ILE A 83 13.83 9.07 10.11
CA ILE A 83 12.82 9.06 11.17
C ILE A 83 12.39 7.62 11.48
N LEU A 84 12.12 6.81 10.46
CA LEU A 84 11.77 5.40 10.65
C LEU A 84 12.84 4.65 11.46
N VAL A 85 14.09 4.73 11.02
CA VAL A 85 15.22 4.04 11.69
C VAL A 85 15.46 4.55 13.12
N LYS A 86 15.16 5.82 13.39
CA LYS A 86 15.23 6.36 14.76
C LYS A 86 14.27 5.64 15.72
N TYR A 87 13.09 5.23 15.26
CA TYR A 87 12.08 4.54 16.08
C TYR A 87 12.11 3.01 15.92
N ALA A 88 12.77 2.50 14.89
CA ALA A 88 12.94 1.08 14.60
C ALA A 88 14.42 0.80 14.24
N PRO A 89 15.33 0.86 15.24
CA PRO A 89 16.78 0.80 15.00
C PRO A 89 17.28 -0.56 14.48
N GLU A 90 16.46 -1.59 14.51
CA GLU A 90 16.72 -2.88 13.90
C GLU A 90 16.67 -2.86 12.36
N ILE A 91 16.07 -1.82 11.78
CA ILE A 91 15.96 -1.67 10.32
C ILE A 91 17.30 -1.15 9.77
N ASN A 92 17.79 -1.81 8.73
CA ASN A 92 18.95 -1.32 8.01
C ASN A 92 18.66 0.03 7.34
N VAL A 93 19.48 1.05 7.62
CA VAL A 93 19.25 2.42 7.14
C VAL A 93 19.32 2.53 5.61
N GLU A 94 20.20 1.77 4.97
CA GLU A 94 20.32 1.77 3.51
C GLU A 94 19.07 1.18 2.86
N LEU A 95 18.57 0.07 3.39
CA LEU A 95 17.31 -0.53 2.96
C LEU A 95 16.15 0.46 3.15
N ALA A 96 16.06 1.12 4.31
CA ALA A 96 15.01 2.09 4.58
C ALA A 96 15.04 3.25 3.57
N LYS A 97 16.23 3.80 3.26
CA LYS A 97 16.39 4.91 2.29
C LYS A 97 16.03 4.49 0.87
N GLN A 98 16.51 3.37 0.40
CA GLN A 98 16.22 2.90 -0.95
C GLN A 98 14.73 2.51 -1.09
N SER A 99 14.16 1.84 -0.10
CA SER A 99 12.74 1.51 -0.06
C SER A 99 11.87 2.76 -0.08
N GLN A 100 12.18 3.74 0.77
CA GLN A 100 11.43 4.99 0.83
C GLN A 100 11.53 5.80 -0.47
N ALA A 101 12.72 5.89 -1.07
CA ALA A 101 12.92 6.56 -2.35
C ALA A 101 12.10 5.89 -3.48
N TYR A 102 12.02 4.56 -3.46
CA TYR A 102 11.26 3.79 -4.44
C TYR A 102 9.74 3.97 -4.30
N ILE A 103 9.22 3.96 -3.05
CA ILE A 103 7.77 3.96 -2.82
C ILE A 103 7.16 5.38 -2.77
N SER A 104 7.93 6.39 -2.39
CA SER A 104 7.44 7.77 -2.22
C SER A 104 6.69 8.33 -3.42
N PRO A 105 7.12 8.14 -4.68
CA PRO A 105 6.38 8.61 -5.85
C PRO A 105 5.01 7.94 -6.04
N GLN A 106 4.75 6.82 -5.34
CA GLN A 106 3.53 6.03 -5.46
C GLN A 106 2.51 6.34 -4.35
N TYR A 107 2.84 7.22 -3.41
CA TYR A 107 1.93 7.60 -2.33
C TYR A 107 0.79 8.49 -2.79
N LEU A 108 1.00 9.25 -3.85
CA LEU A 108 0.06 10.22 -4.36
C LEU A 108 -0.44 9.79 -5.75
N ASP A 109 -1.67 10.14 -6.06
CA ASP A 109 -2.21 9.98 -7.39
C ASP A 109 -1.68 11.07 -8.36
N GLU A 110 -2.12 11.04 -9.61
CA GLU A 110 -1.72 12.01 -10.65
C GLU A 110 -2.13 13.46 -10.32
N GLN A 111 -3.11 13.65 -9.44
CA GLN A 111 -3.58 14.93 -8.95
C GLN A 111 -2.81 15.41 -7.72
N GLY A 112 -1.95 14.58 -7.16
CA GLY A 112 -1.22 14.84 -5.93
C GLY A 112 -2.04 14.55 -4.66
N ASP A 113 -3.15 13.82 -4.78
CA ASP A 113 -3.99 13.42 -3.66
C ASP A 113 -3.57 12.07 -3.09
N TRP A 114 -3.79 11.91 -1.77
CA TRP A 114 -3.53 10.68 -1.03
C TRP A 114 -4.82 10.01 -0.56
N GLY A 115 -4.85 8.67 -0.66
CA GLY A 115 -5.80 7.83 0.07
C GLY A 115 -7.16 7.66 -0.60
N ARG A 116 -7.41 8.30 -1.75
CA ARG A 116 -8.68 8.19 -2.47
C ARG A 116 -8.80 6.83 -3.17
N PHE A 117 -9.90 6.15 -2.93
CA PHE A 117 -10.28 4.96 -3.71
C PHE A 117 -10.87 5.36 -5.07
N ASP A 118 -10.35 4.78 -6.13
CA ASP A 118 -11.05 4.62 -7.39
C ASP A 118 -11.99 3.41 -7.25
N TYR A 119 -13.29 3.67 -7.27
CA TYR A 119 -14.30 2.63 -7.10
C TYR A 119 -14.34 1.64 -8.25
N ASP A 120 -14.00 2.05 -9.47
CA ASP A 120 -13.98 1.15 -10.62
C ASP A 120 -12.80 0.17 -10.54
N ARG A 121 -11.64 0.64 -10.07
CA ARG A 121 -10.49 -0.21 -9.77
C ARG A 121 -10.79 -1.20 -8.66
N TRP A 122 -11.46 -0.77 -7.58
CA TRP A 122 -11.92 -1.61 -6.49
C TRP A 122 -12.90 -2.68 -6.97
N ASP A 123 -13.96 -2.29 -7.65
CA ASP A 123 -15.03 -3.16 -8.13
C ASP A 123 -14.52 -4.17 -9.16
N ARG A 124 -13.62 -3.78 -10.04
CA ARG A 124 -13.00 -4.67 -11.02
C ARG A 124 -12.34 -5.87 -10.36
N PHE A 125 -11.52 -5.63 -9.33
CA PHE A 125 -10.82 -6.69 -8.62
C PHE A 125 -11.78 -7.60 -7.83
N PHE A 126 -12.66 -7.03 -7.01
CA PHE A 126 -13.56 -7.82 -6.18
C PHE A 126 -14.65 -8.55 -6.97
N ASN A 127 -15.11 -7.99 -8.08
CA ASN A 127 -15.99 -8.72 -9.01
C ASN A 127 -15.26 -9.92 -9.64
N TRP A 128 -13.98 -9.77 -9.97
CA TRP A 128 -13.18 -10.91 -10.45
C TRP A 128 -13.03 -11.99 -9.36
N VAL A 129 -12.70 -11.60 -8.12
CA VAL A 129 -12.63 -12.53 -6.97
C VAL A 129 -13.95 -13.28 -6.78
N TYR A 130 -15.07 -12.57 -6.85
CA TYR A 130 -16.41 -13.16 -6.75
C TYR A 130 -16.68 -14.15 -7.90
N ARG A 131 -16.43 -13.77 -9.14
CA ARG A 131 -16.62 -14.65 -10.32
C ARG A 131 -15.73 -15.89 -10.29
N LYS A 132 -14.60 -15.85 -9.61
CA LYS A 132 -13.73 -17.01 -9.39
C LYS A 132 -14.19 -17.90 -8.23
N GLY A 133 -15.29 -17.56 -7.54
CA GLY A 133 -15.80 -18.31 -6.41
C GLY A 133 -14.95 -18.21 -5.13
N LEU A 134 -14.10 -17.17 -5.05
CA LEU A 134 -13.21 -16.94 -3.91
C LEU A 134 -13.86 -16.10 -2.81
N MET A 135 -15.04 -15.54 -3.08
CA MET A 135 -15.91 -14.88 -2.09
C MET A 135 -17.37 -15.20 -2.39
N ASN A 136 -18.21 -15.19 -1.35
CA ASN A 136 -19.60 -15.62 -1.46
C ASN A 136 -20.54 -14.53 -1.98
N GLU A 137 -20.23 -13.27 -1.75
CA GLU A 137 -21.07 -12.12 -2.08
C GLU A 137 -20.21 -10.99 -2.62
N PHE A 138 -20.75 -10.25 -3.57
CA PHE A 138 -20.15 -9.02 -4.09
C PHE A 138 -21.24 -7.98 -4.32
N THR A 139 -21.03 -6.78 -3.78
CA THR A 139 -21.83 -5.60 -4.06
C THR A 139 -20.90 -4.49 -4.51
N PRO A 140 -21.14 -3.85 -5.68
CA PRO A 140 -20.33 -2.75 -6.16
C PRO A 140 -20.17 -1.64 -5.12
N LYS A 141 -18.96 -1.11 -5.01
CA LYS A 141 -18.57 -0.04 -4.07
C LYS A 141 -18.75 -0.39 -2.58
N SER A 142 -18.98 -1.67 -2.26
CA SER A 142 -19.09 -2.11 -0.87
C SER A 142 -17.72 -2.26 -0.23
N GLY A 143 -17.69 -2.07 1.09
CA GLY A 143 -16.49 -2.29 1.90
C GLY A 143 -15.47 -1.15 1.88
N VAL A 144 -15.66 -0.12 1.04
CA VAL A 144 -14.79 1.07 0.99
C VAL A 144 -15.59 2.37 0.99
N THR A 145 -14.96 3.45 1.43
CA THR A 145 -15.54 4.80 1.38
C THR A 145 -14.46 5.86 1.30
N ASN A 146 -14.74 6.94 0.61
CA ASN A 146 -13.96 8.18 0.58
C ASN A 146 -14.53 9.28 1.50
N ASP A 147 -15.63 9.01 2.24
CA ASP A 147 -16.39 10.04 2.97
C ASP A 147 -15.65 10.63 4.17
N TYR A 148 -14.61 9.94 4.63
CA TYR A 148 -13.79 10.37 5.78
C TYR A 148 -12.50 11.07 5.37
N LEU A 149 -12.20 11.16 4.08
CA LEU A 149 -11.07 11.95 3.57
C LEU A 149 -11.42 13.44 3.64
N THR A 150 -10.54 14.20 4.25
CA THR A 150 -10.60 15.68 4.19
C THR A 150 -9.91 16.17 2.92
N GLN A 151 -10.52 17.18 2.30
CA GLN A 151 -9.91 17.88 1.16
C GLN A 151 -8.60 18.56 1.54
#